data_a61de30da51873435248b3884e5c062e
#
_entry.id   a61de30da51873435248b3884e5c062e
#
_cell.length_a   1.000
_cell.length_b   1.000
_cell.length_c   1.000
_cell.angle_alpha   90.00
_cell.angle_beta   90.00
_cell.angle_gamma   90.00
#
_symmetry.space_group_name_H-M   'P 1'
#
loop_
_entity.id
_entity.type
_entity.pdbx_description
1 polymer ?
#
loop_
_entity_poly.entity_id
_entity_poly.type
_entity_poly.pdbx_seq_one_letter_code
_entity_poly.pdbx_strand_id
1 'polypeptide(L)'
;APIFNPIPVVPTCHYMMGGTPTNIHGQAFTQSNGEDKIIAGLFSVGEAACVSVHGANRLGGNSLLDLVVFGRAAGIHIQEALKTGGGVADADSDDINKALHGLNKINSSSDGFEVAEVKRELQSVMQNYFGVFRRGDYMEKGVAALQEIREKVSNLHLKDKSMAFNTSRVEA
;
A
#
# COMPACT_ATOMS: atom_id res chain seq x y z
N ALA A 1 2.99 38.80 -6.90
CA ALA A 1 4.04 38.60 -5.86
C ALA A 1 3.36 38.30 -4.53
N PRO A 2 3.89 37.41 -3.67
CA PRO A 2 3.27 37.00 -2.40
C PRO A 2 3.02 38.16 -1.42
N ILE A 3 3.73 39.27 -1.60
CA ILE A 3 3.55 40.48 -0.79
C ILE A 3 2.20 41.17 -1.06
N PHE A 4 1.65 41.00 -2.25
CA PHE A 4 0.44 41.72 -2.66
C PHE A 4 -0.77 40.76 -2.92
N ASN A 5 -0.50 39.50 -3.12
CA ASN A 5 -1.54 38.50 -3.41
C ASN A 5 -1.32 37.24 -2.59
N PRO A 6 -2.40 36.60 -2.10
CA PRO A 6 -2.31 35.29 -1.46
C PRO A 6 -1.67 34.26 -2.39
N ILE A 7 -0.96 33.31 -1.79
CA ILE A 7 -0.48 32.13 -2.50
C ILE A 7 -1.66 31.14 -2.58
N PRO A 8 -2.05 30.69 -3.78
CA PRO A 8 -3.12 29.71 -3.90
C PRO A 8 -2.67 28.38 -3.28
N VAL A 9 -3.49 27.83 -2.41
CA VAL A 9 -3.29 26.51 -1.79
C VAL A 9 -4.54 25.66 -1.99
N VAL A 10 -4.33 24.35 -2.15
CA VAL A 10 -5.41 23.39 -2.28
C VAL A 10 -5.30 22.39 -1.13
N PRO A 11 -6.38 22.13 -0.38
CA PRO A 11 -6.37 21.06 0.61
C PRO A 11 -6.07 19.72 -0.07
N THR A 12 -5.10 19.00 0.44
CA THR A 12 -4.73 17.68 -0.09
C THR A 12 -4.47 16.71 1.04
N CYS A 13 -4.62 15.40 0.76
CA CYS A 13 -4.20 14.37 1.69
C CYS A 13 -2.68 14.41 1.83
N HIS A 14 -2.19 14.47 3.06
CA HIS A 14 -0.77 14.54 3.35
C HIS A 14 -0.21 13.22 3.86
N TYR A 15 -0.99 12.49 4.66
CA TYR A 15 -0.56 11.30 5.38
C TYR A 15 -1.59 10.18 5.24
N MET A 16 -1.11 8.94 5.13
CA MET A 16 -1.99 7.77 5.15
C MET A 16 -2.31 7.40 6.59
N MET A 17 -3.62 7.37 6.92
CA MET A 17 -4.11 6.90 8.21
C MET A 17 -4.59 5.45 8.10
N GLY A 18 -4.44 4.69 9.17
CA GLY A 18 -4.65 3.24 9.13
C GLY A 18 -3.39 2.52 8.66
N GLY A 19 -3.55 1.48 7.85
CA GLY A 19 -2.46 0.65 7.34
C GLY A 19 -2.66 -0.83 7.69
N THR A 20 -1.61 -1.61 7.53
CA THR A 20 -1.59 -3.02 7.93
C THR A 20 -1.75 -3.14 9.44
N PRO A 21 -2.76 -3.86 9.95
CA PRO A 21 -2.91 -4.07 11.39
C PRO A 21 -1.69 -4.80 11.96
N THR A 22 -1.12 -4.24 13.04
CA THR A 22 0.05 -4.81 13.70
C THR A 22 -0.08 -4.78 15.21
N ASN A 23 0.57 -5.72 15.86
CA ASN A 23 0.78 -5.65 17.31
C ASN A 23 1.97 -4.71 17.66
N ILE A 24 2.25 -4.56 18.94
CA ILE A 24 3.35 -3.71 19.45
C ILE A 24 4.75 -4.13 19.01
N HIS A 25 4.89 -5.34 18.48
CA HIS A 25 6.16 -5.87 17.94
C HIS A 25 6.25 -5.72 16.42
N GLY A 26 5.31 -5.02 15.80
CA GLY A 26 5.26 -4.82 14.36
C GLY A 26 4.83 -6.06 13.56
N GLN A 27 4.42 -7.14 14.19
CA GLN A 27 3.93 -8.33 13.51
C GLN A 27 2.54 -8.02 12.91
N ALA A 28 2.39 -8.24 11.61
CA ALA A 28 1.10 -8.12 10.94
C ALA A 28 0.14 -9.24 11.39
N PHE A 29 -1.13 -8.91 11.52
CA PHE A 29 -2.17 -9.88 11.83
C PHE A 29 -3.41 -9.66 10.97
N THR A 30 -4.22 -10.70 10.86
CA THR A 30 -5.57 -10.65 10.33
C THR A 30 -6.56 -11.08 11.40
N GLN A 31 -7.80 -10.61 11.31
CA GLN A 31 -8.85 -11.05 12.22
C GLN A 31 -9.58 -12.26 11.65
N SER A 32 -9.70 -13.30 12.46
CA SER A 32 -10.48 -14.49 12.13
C SER A 32 -11.31 -14.89 13.35
N ASN A 33 -12.64 -14.94 13.19
CA ASN A 33 -13.60 -15.25 14.26
C ASN A 33 -13.48 -14.35 15.50
N GLY A 34 -13.08 -13.08 15.33
CA GLY A 34 -12.92 -12.12 16.43
C GLY A 34 -11.57 -12.22 17.17
N GLU A 35 -10.66 -13.08 16.72
CA GLU A 35 -9.32 -13.21 17.28
C GLU A 35 -8.26 -12.71 16.28
N ASP A 36 -7.20 -12.11 16.80
CA ASP A 36 -6.06 -11.65 16.02
C ASP A 36 -5.14 -12.84 15.69
N LYS A 37 -5.01 -13.14 14.40
CA LYS A 37 -4.13 -14.20 13.90
C LYS A 37 -2.88 -13.59 13.28
N ILE A 38 -1.73 -13.81 13.90
CA ILE A 38 -0.43 -13.34 13.38
C ILE A 38 -0.13 -14.00 12.04
N ILE A 39 0.31 -13.18 11.09
CA ILE A 39 0.85 -13.64 9.80
C ILE A 39 2.35 -13.83 9.97
N ALA A 40 2.79 -15.09 10.03
CA ALA A 40 4.17 -15.42 10.30
C ALA A 40 5.12 -14.82 9.25
N GLY A 41 6.19 -14.18 9.72
CA GLY A 41 7.21 -13.57 8.85
C GLY A 41 6.83 -12.21 8.25
N LEU A 42 5.60 -11.73 8.44
CA LEU A 42 5.17 -10.42 7.93
C LEU A 42 5.21 -9.36 9.02
N PHE A 43 5.95 -8.29 8.78
CA PHE A 43 6.08 -7.15 9.68
C PHE A 43 5.73 -5.86 8.95
N SER A 44 5.15 -4.90 9.67
CA SER A 44 4.89 -3.55 9.18
C SER A 44 5.07 -2.56 10.32
N VAL A 45 5.69 -1.41 10.05
CA VAL A 45 5.93 -0.35 11.04
C VAL A 45 5.79 1.01 10.37
N GLY A 46 5.57 2.05 11.16
CA GLY A 46 5.45 3.42 10.69
C GLY A 46 4.17 3.68 9.91
N GLU A 47 4.23 4.52 8.90
CA GLU A 47 3.06 4.96 8.15
C GLU A 47 2.29 3.81 7.46
N ALA A 48 2.99 2.77 7.04
CA ALA A 48 2.39 1.59 6.42
C ALA A 48 1.62 0.70 7.42
N ALA A 49 1.83 0.90 8.73
CA ALA A 49 1.26 0.08 9.80
C ALA A 49 0.12 0.78 10.53
N CYS A 50 -0.76 -0.01 11.12
CA CYS A 50 -1.76 0.42 12.06
C CYS A 50 -1.62 -0.34 13.39
N VAL A 51 -0.87 0.24 14.32
CA VAL A 51 -0.72 -0.29 15.69
C VAL A 51 -1.82 0.25 16.63
N SER A 52 -2.79 0.99 16.09
CA SER A 52 -3.99 1.51 16.77
C SER A 52 -3.72 2.54 17.87
N VAL A 53 -2.60 3.27 17.81
CA VAL A 53 -2.25 4.31 18.81
C VAL A 53 -2.61 5.74 18.39
N HIS A 54 -2.99 5.96 17.14
CA HIS A 54 -3.24 7.30 16.60
C HIS A 54 -4.71 7.67 16.41
N GLY A 55 -5.62 6.69 16.50
CA GLY A 55 -7.04 6.92 16.16
C GLY A 55 -7.23 7.25 14.67
N ALA A 56 -8.19 8.16 14.40
CA ALA A 56 -8.55 8.52 13.02
C ALA A 56 -7.53 9.46 12.34
N ASN A 57 -6.64 10.09 13.10
CA ASN A 57 -5.61 10.97 12.56
C ASN A 57 -4.37 10.98 13.45
N ARG A 58 -3.19 11.14 12.88
CA ARG A 58 -1.93 11.25 13.60
C ARG A 58 -1.69 12.70 14.03
N LEU A 59 -1.29 12.90 15.28
CA LEU A 59 -0.88 14.22 15.75
C LEU A 59 0.49 14.60 15.16
N GLY A 60 0.71 15.89 14.99
CA GLY A 60 1.97 16.43 14.50
C GLY A 60 3.15 15.95 15.35
N GLY A 61 4.19 15.45 14.69
CA GLY A 61 5.38 14.89 15.33
C GLY A 61 5.26 13.42 15.79
N ASN A 62 4.05 12.93 16.11
CA ASN A 62 3.87 11.57 16.62
C ASN A 62 4.16 10.49 15.56
N SER A 63 4.07 10.80 14.29
CA SER A 63 4.46 9.87 13.23
C SER A 63 5.93 9.51 13.27
N LEU A 64 6.81 10.47 13.58
CA LEU A 64 8.25 10.22 13.74
C LEU A 64 8.54 9.36 14.99
N LEU A 65 7.81 9.58 16.09
CA LEU A 65 7.92 8.75 17.28
C LEU A 65 7.50 7.30 17.00
N ASP A 66 6.41 7.12 16.28
CA ASP A 66 5.92 5.80 15.83
C ASP A 66 7.02 5.04 15.07
N LEU A 67 7.61 5.66 14.05
CA LEU A 67 8.69 5.07 13.26
C LEU A 67 9.85 4.55 14.13
N VAL A 68 10.29 5.36 15.09
CA VAL A 68 11.42 5.02 15.96
C VAL A 68 11.03 3.95 16.98
N VAL A 69 9.90 4.10 17.65
CA VAL A 69 9.48 3.20 18.74
C VAL A 69 9.14 1.81 18.20
N PHE A 70 8.23 1.73 17.24
CA PHE A 70 7.79 0.44 16.70
C PHE A 70 8.80 -0.17 15.74
N GLY A 71 9.58 0.63 15.01
CA GLY A 71 10.70 0.13 14.22
C GLY A 71 11.75 -0.56 15.10
N ARG A 72 12.09 0.05 16.23
CA ARG A 72 13.00 -0.57 17.22
C ARG A 72 12.39 -1.82 17.85
N ALA A 73 11.11 -1.79 18.23
CA ALA A 73 10.43 -2.95 18.82
C ALA A 73 10.40 -4.14 17.86
N ALA A 74 10.06 -3.91 16.60
CA ALA A 74 10.09 -4.94 15.57
C ALA A 74 11.49 -5.50 15.34
N GLY A 75 12.52 -4.64 15.26
CA GLY A 75 13.90 -5.07 15.10
C GLY A 75 14.39 -5.96 16.23
N ILE A 76 14.07 -5.61 17.48
CA ILE A 76 14.41 -6.45 18.65
C ILE A 76 13.69 -7.79 18.57
N HIS A 77 12.39 -7.79 18.28
CA HIS A 77 11.59 -9.01 18.19
C HIS A 77 12.12 -9.95 17.09
N ILE A 78 12.42 -9.42 15.91
CA ILE A 78 13.01 -10.20 14.81
C ILE A 78 14.36 -10.78 15.22
N GLN A 79 15.23 -9.98 15.86
CA GLN A 79 16.52 -10.46 16.32
C GLN A 79 16.40 -11.62 17.33
N GLU A 80 15.44 -11.55 18.25
CA GLU A 80 15.19 -12.61 19.22
C GLU A 80 14.63 -13.88 18.54
N ALA A 81 13.67 -13.72 17.62
CA ALA A 81 13.12 -14.83 16.86
C ALA A 81 14.21 -15.58 16.06
N LEU A 82 15.12 -14.86 15.43
CA LEU A 82 16.23 -15.46 14.67
C LEU A 82 17.21 -16.21 15.57
N LYS A 83 17.47 -15.73 16.79
CA LYS A 83 18.34 -16.42 17.76
C LYS A 83 17.73 -17.74 18.27
N THR A 84 16.41 -17.81 18.36
CA THR A 84 15.67 -18.99 18.85
C THR A 84 15.36 -20.01 17.77
N GLY A 85 15.93 -19.87 16.60
CA GLY A 85 15.75 -20.81 15.47
C GLY A 85 14.56 -20.50 14.58
N GLY A 86 13.95 -19.31 14.70
CA GLY A 86 12.98 -18.75 13.76
C GLY A 86 13.67 -18.42 12.43
N GLY A 87 14.09 -19.42 11.69
CA GLY A 87 14.68 -19.22 10.37
C GLY A 87 13.65 -18.70 9.37
N VAL A 88 14.13 -17.99 8.34
CA VAL A 88 13.33 -17.69 7.16
C VAL A 88 13.14 -19.01 6.42
N ALA A 89 11.88 -19.40 6.17
CA ALA A 89 11.60 -20.57 5.34
C ALA A 89 12.08 -20.31 3.91
N ASP A 90 12.54 -21.37 3.25
CA ASP A 90 12.82 -21.28 1.81
C ASP A 90 11.56 -20.86 1.06
N ALA A 91 11.73 -20.08 0.01
CA ALA A 91 10.61 -19.65 -0.81
C ALA A 91 10.01 -20.88 -1.54
N ASP A 92 8.69 -20.99 -1.50
CA ASP A 92 7.98 -22.03 -2.23
C ASP A 92 8.11 -21.78 -3.75
N SER A 93 8.52 -22.83 -4.47
CA SER A 93 8.70 -22.74 -5.93
C SER A 93 7.40 -22.39 -6.67
N ASP A 94 6.25 -22.84 -6.15
CA ASP A 94 4.94 -22.53 -6.75
C ASP A 94 4.56 -21.05 -6.55
N ASP A 95 4.90 -20.45 -5.43
CA ASP A 95 4.67 -19.04 -5.19
C ASP A 95 5.62 -18.16 -6.04
N ILE A 96 6.87 -18.59 -6.21
CA ILE A 96 7.80 -17.95 -7.17
C ILE A 96 7.22 -18.01 -8.59
N ASN A 97 6.77 -19.18 -9.02
CA ASN A 97 6.20 -19.38 -10.35
C ASN A 97 4.92 -18.55 -10.55
N LYS A 98 4.04 -18.44 -9.55
CA LYS A 98 2.86 -17.57 -9.60
C LYS A 98 3.23 -16.09 -9.78
N ALA A 99 4.21 -15.61 -9.02
CA ALA A 99 4.70 -14.23 -9.13
C ALA A 99 5.30 -13.96 -10.52
N LEU A 100 6.13 -14.85 -11.02
CA LEU A 100 6.71 -14.76 -12.35
C LEU A 100 5.63 -14.85 -13.46
N HIS A 101 4.60 -15.66 -13.28
CA HIS A 101 3.49 -15.76 -14.22
C HIS A 101 2.74 -14.42 -14.35
N GLY A 102 2.48 -13.73 -13.24
CA GLY A 102 1.88 -12.39 -13.25
C GLY A 102 2.67 -11.39 -14.08
N LEU A 103 3.97 -11.31 -13.82
CA LEU A 103 4.89 -10.45 -14.59
C LEU A 103 4.96 -10.83 -16.07
N ASN A 104 5.01 -12.10 -16.38
CA ASN A 104 5.07 -12.60 -17.77
C ASN A 104 3.76 -12.32 -18.51
N LYS A 105 2.62 -12.40 -17.86
CA LYS A 105 1.32 -12.07 -18.45
C LYS A 105 1.30 -10.63 -18.96
N ILE A 106 1.74 -9.67 -18.14
CA ILE A 106 1.79 -8.24 -18.52
C ILE A 106 2.79 -8.03 -19.67
N ASN A 107 3.94 -8.69 -19.63
CA ASN A 107 4.97 -8.58 -20.66
C ASN A 107 4.53 -9.18 -22.01
N SER A 108 3.80 -10.28 -21.98
CA SER A 108 3.37 -10.99 -23.21
C SER A 108 2.05 -10.48 -23.79
N SER A 109 1.24 -9.78 -23.01
CA SER A 109 0.00 -9.21 -23.49
C SER A 109 0.24 -8.24 -24.63
N SER A 110 -0.52 -8.39 -25.72
CA SER A 110 -0.52 -7.49 -26.88
C SER A 110 -1.72 -6.56 -26.91
N ASP A 111 -2.69 -6.79 -26.03
CA ASP A 111 -3.96 -6.05 -25.95
C ASP A 111 -4.36 -5.86 -24.50
N GLY A 112 -5.15 -4.81 -24.23
CA GLY A 112 -5.62 -4.46 -22.91
C GLY A 112 -5.50 -2.96 -22.62
N PHE A 113 -5.47 -2.61 -21.34
CA PHE A 113 -5.39 -1.22 -20.87
C PHE A 113 -3.95 -0.77 -20.70
N GLU A 114 -3.64 0.45 -21.10
CA GLU A 114 -2.33 1.05 -20.85
C GLU A 114 -2.18 1.42 -19.36
N VAL A 115 -1.05 1.12 -18.76
CA VAL A 115 -0.75 1.40 -17.35
C VAL A 115 -1.00 2.87 -16.99
N ALA A 116 -0.55 3.78 -17.87
CA ALA A 116 -0.71 5.23 -17.66
C ALA A 116 -2.18 5.69 -17.67
N GLU A 117 -3.06 5.01 -18.39
CA GLU A 117 -4.50 5.32 -18.40
C GLU A 117 -5.15 4.86 -17.11
N VAL A 118 -4.92 3.62 -16.71
CA VAL A 118 -5.46 3.06 -15.48
C VAL A 118 -4.96 3.83 -14.26
N LYS A 119 -3.68 4.22 -14.25
CA LYS A 119 -3.11 5.05 -13.19
C LYS A 119 -3.80 6.42 -13.09
N ARG A 120 -4.03 7.11 -14.20
CA ARG A 120 -4.74 8.41 -14.21
C ARG A 120 -6.18 8.27 -13.72
N GLU A 121 -6.86 7.20 -14.11
CA GLU A 121 -8.21 6.91 -13.65
C GLU A 121 -8.24 6.65 -12.15
N LEU A 122 -7.31 5.82 -11.64
CA LEU A 122 -7.15 5.58 -10.20
C LEU A 122 -6.91 6.88 -9.43
N GLN A 123 -6.00 7.72 -9.89
CA GLN A 123 -5.71 9.01 -9.26
C GLN A 123 -6.95 9.92 -9.24
N SER A 124 -7.74 9.94 -10.32
CA SER A 124 -8.98 10.71 -10.39
C SER A 124 -10.04 10.19 -9.41
N VAL A 125 -10.22 8.88 -9.33
CA VAL A 125 -11.16 8.24 -8.38
C VAL A 125 -10.73 8.54 -6.94
N MET A 126 -9.45 8.38 -6.62
CA MET A 126 -8.93 8.67 -5.28
C MET A 126 -9.11 10.15 -4.92
N GLN A 127 -8.83 11.07 -5.83
CA GLN A 127 -9.00 12.51 -5.60
C GLN A 127 -10.47 12.87 -5.37
N ASN A 128 -11.38 12.34 -6.17
CA ASN A 128 -12.78 12.73 -6.16
C ASN A 128 -13.57 12.12 -5.00
N TYR A 129 -13.26 10.88 -4.62
CA TYR A 129 -14.07 10.13 -3.65
C TYR A 129 -13.39 9.92 -2.30
N PHE A 130 -12.06 9.95 -2.26
CA PHE A 130 -11.26 9.67 -1.05
C PHE A 130 -10.32 10.82 -0.66
N GLY A 131 -10.55 12.00 -1.22
CA GLY A 131 -9.79 13.21 -0.92
C GLY A 131 -9.99 13.72 0.52
N VAL A 132 -9.68 15.00 0.75
CA VAL A 132 -9.74 15.63 2.08
C VAL A 132 -11.17 15.68 2.62
N PHE A 133 -12.16 15.96 1.76
CA PHE A 133 -13.56 16.04 2.14
C PHE A 133 -14.28 14.74 1.83
N ARG A 134 -14.58 13.95 2.87
CA ARG A 134 -15.13 12.61 2.74
C ARG A 134 -16.59 12.56 3.21
N ARG A 135 -17.40 11.84 2.44
CA ARG A 135 -18.80 11.55 2.75
C ARG A 135 -19.08 10.08 2.43
N GLY A 136 -19.88 9.41 3.25
CA GLY A 136 -20.17 7.98 3.07
C GLY A 136 -20.71 7.63 1.69
N ASP A 137 -21.72 8.38 1.23
CA ASP A 137 -22.34 8.20 -0.08
C ASP A 137 -21.39 8.39 -1.29
N TYR A 138 -20.39 9.25 -1.12
CA TYR A 138 -19.32 9.43 -2.12
C TYR A 138 -18.29 8.30 -2.07
N MET A 139 -17.92 7.89 -0.86
CA MET A 139 -16.96 6.79 -0.68
C MET A 139 -17.51 5.46 -1.21
N GLU A 140 -18.80 5.18 -1.06
CA GLU A 140 -19.45 4.00 -1.64
C GLU A 140 -19.34 3.98 -3.17
N LYS A 141 -19.57 5.12 -3.84
CA LYS A 141 -19.34 5.27 -5.29
C LYS A 141 -17.88 5.07 -5.66
N GLY A 142 -16.97 5.60 -4.83
CA GLY A 142 -15.54 5.42 -5.00
C GLY A 142 -15.12 3.94 -4.93
N VAL A 143 -15.66 3.20 -3.97
CA VAL A 143 -15.42 1.75 -3.85
C VAL A 143 -15.89 1.01 -5.11
N ALA A 144 -17.08 1.33 -5.64
CA ALA A 144 -17.57 0.73 -6.88
C ALA A 144 -16.62 1.02 -8.06
N ALA A 145 -16.19 2.28 -8.22
CA ALA A 145 -15.24 2.67 -9.26
C ALA A 145 -13.87 1.96 -9.11
N LEU A 146 -13.40 1.74 -7.88
CA LEU A 146 -12.18 0.98 -7.63
C LEU A 146 -12.29 -0.49 -8.03
N GLN A 147 -13.47 -1.10 -7.92
CA GLN A 147 -13.69 -2.47 -8.42
C GLN A 147 -13.54 -2.54 -9.95
N GLU A 148 -14.10 -1.58 -10.68
CA GLU A 148 -13.93 -1.49 -12.14
C GLU A 148 -12.45 -1.30 -12.53
N ILE A 149 -11.72 -0.46 -11.81
CA ILE A 149 -10.27 -0.28 -12.02
C ILE A 149 -9.51 -1.58 -11.75
N ARG A 150 -9.87 -2.32 -10.71
CA ARG A 150 -9.26 -3.62 -10.38
C ARG A 150 -9.42 -4.63 -11.52
N GLU A 151 -10.56 -4.64 -12.19
CA GLU A 151 -10.76 -5.48 -13.38
C GLU A 151 -9.84 -5.08 -14.53
N LYS A 152 -9.66 -3.77 -14.75
CA LYS A 152 -8.73 -3.24 -15.76
C LYS A 152 -7.28 -3.62 -15.46
N VAL A 153 -6.86 -3.56 -14.19
CA VAL A 153 -5.52 -4.00 -13.75
C VAL A 153 -5.23 -5.45 -14.13
N SER A 154 -6.24 -6.32 -14.08
CA SER A 154 -6.09 -7.72 -14.50
C SER A 154 -5.80 -7.89 -16.00
N ASN A 155 -6.03 -6.85 -16.81
CA ASN A 155 -5.89 -6.84 -18.26
C ASN A 155 -4.96 -5.70 -18.74
N LEU A 156 -3.91 -5.42 -17.98
CA LEU A 156 -2.89 -4.45 -18.39
C LEU A 156 -2.02 -5.01 -19.51
N HIS A 157 -1.57 -4.11 -20.37
CA HIS A 157 -0.53 -4.41 -21.35
C HIS A 157 0.56 -3.33 -21.35
N LEU A 158 1.76 -3.73 -21.73
CA LEU A 158 2.88 -2.82 -21.93
C LEU A 158 3.09 -2.55 -23.41
N LYS A 159 3.07 -1.30 -23.80
CA LYS A 159 3.40 -0.86 -25.16
C LYS A 159 4.90 -0.98 -25.44
N ASP A 160 5.70 -0.55 -24.49
CA ASP A 160 7.14 -0.75 -24.48
C ASP A 160 7.47 -2.07 -23.77
N LYS A 161 8.13 -2.99 -24.49
CA LYS A 161 8.54 -4.30 -23.98
C LYS A 161 10.02 -4.31 -23.53
N SER A 162 10.69 -3.18 -23.50
CA SER A 162 12.08 -3.10 -23.04
C SER A 162 12.20 -3.58 -21.58
N MET A 163 13.34 -4.23 -21.29
CA MET A 163 13.61 -4.80 -19.95
C MET A 163 14.33 -3.81 -19.03
N ALA A 164 14.87 -2.72 -19.59
CA ALA A 164 15.64 -1.73 -18.86
C ALA A 164 15.00 -0.34 -19.03
N PHE A 165 15.03 0.47 -17.98
CA PHE A 165 14.50 1.84 -17.94
C PHE A 165 13.01 1.97 -18.34
N ASN A 166 12.24 0.93 -18.15
CA ASN A 166 10.81 0.89 -18.47
C ASN A 166 9.97 1.22 -17.24
N THR A 167 9.61 2.49 -17.09
CA THR A 167 8.80 2.96 -15.95
C THR A 167 7.39 2.35 -15.96
N SER A 168 6.77 2.19 -17.12
CA SER A 168 5.44 1.58 -17.23
C SER A 168 5.42 0.14 -16.73
N ARG A 169 6.52 -0.60 -16.92
CA ARG A 169 6.69 -1.96 -16.41
C ARG A 169 6.82 -2.00 -14.88
N VAL A 170 7.47 -1.00 -14.29
CA VAL A 170 7.64 -0.90 -12.83
C VAL A 170 6.34 -0.47 -12.15
N GLU A 171 5.50 0.29 -12.87
CA GLU A 171 4.23 0.81 -12.38
C GLU A 171 3.05 -0.18 -12.58
N ALA A 172 3.19 -1.17 -13.46
CA ALA A 172 2.19 -2.20 -13.71
C ALA A 172 2.16 -3.27 -12.62
#